data_9ec0073e30808ac4a669f47303d77222
#
_entry.id   9ec0073e30808ac4a669f47303d77222
#
_cell.length_a   1.000
_cell.length_b   1.000
_cell.length_c   1.000
_cell.angle_alpha   90.00
_cell.angle_beta   90.00
_cell.angle_gamma   90.00
#
_symmetry.space_group_name_H-M   'P 1'
#
loop_
_entity.id
_entity.type
_entity.pdbx_description
1 polymer ?
#
loop_
_entity_poly.entity_id
_entity_poly.type
_entity_poly.pdbx_seq_one_letter_code
_entity_poly.pdbx_strand_id
1 'polypeptide(L)'
;MVEKSEYRDLFPGALELMILQTLNRKPMHGYALAQHIKEISDDLLQIEEGSLYPALQRMLKSGWLESEMGLSARKRPVRVFKVTEAGRKHLEDERSSFEKMFAGITRVLAVAQT
;
A
#
# COMPACT_ATOMS: atom_id res chain seq x y z
N MET A 1 -3.32 21.80 -6.03
CA MET A 1 -2.68 22.43 -4.96
C MET A 1 -1.52 21.60 -4.44
N VAL A 2 -0.74 22.21 -3.61
CA VAL A 2 0.51 21.62 -3.18
C VAL A 2 0.32 20.34 -2.39
N GLU A 3 -0.67 20.33 -1.53
CA GLU A 3 -0.90 19.14 -0.69
C GLU A 3 -1.15 17.88 -1.49
N LYS A 4 -1.93 18.01 -2.56
CA LYS A 4 -2.21 16.84 -3.38
C LYS A 4 -0.98 16.32 -4.06
N SER A 5 -0.09 17.22 -4.47
CA SER A 5 1.16 16.81 -5.09
C SER A 5 2.00 15.98 -4.16
N GLU A 6 2.02 16.36 -2.89
CA GLU A 6 2.84 15.65 -1.92
C GLU A 6 2.42 14.20 -1.79
N TYR A 7 1.11 13.93 -1.79
CA TYR A 7 0.65 12.56 -1.65
C TYR A 7 0.87 11.74 -2.90
N ARG A 8 0.78 12.40 -4.07
CA ARG A 8 1.00 11.68 -5.31
C ARG A 8 2.46 11.38 -5.54
N ASP A 9 3.34 12.10 -4.86
CA ASP A 9 4.77 11.97 -5.08
C ASP A 9 5.42 10.95 -4.15
N LEU A 10 4.64 10.02 -3.65
CA LEU A 10 5.22 8.90 -2.93
C LEU A 10 6.22 8.18 -3.83
N PHE A 11 7.21 7.57 -3.21
CA PHE A 11 8.21 6.82 -3.94
C PHE A 11 7.51 5.80 -4.85
N PRO A 12 8.04 5.57 -6.05
CA PRO A 12 7.46 4.56 -6.91
C PRO A 12 7.36 3.23 -6.19
N GLY A 13 6.19 2.62 -6.29
CA GLY A 13 5.95 1.35 -5.66
C GLY A 13 5.57 1.41 -4.18
N ALA A 14 5.62 2.59 -3.56
CA ALA A 14 5.32 2.68 -2.14
C ALA A 14 3.88 2.30 -1.84
N LEU A 15 2.95 2.71 -2.69
CA LEU A 15 1.55 2.37 -2.48
C LEU A 15 1.33 0.87 -2.57
N GLU A 16 1.87 0.23 -3.61
CA GLU A 16 1.73 -1.22 -3.75
C GLU A 16 2.38 -1.95 -2.59
N LEU A 17 3.53 -1.45 -2.13
CA LEU A 17 4.21 -2.05 -0.99
C LEU A 17 3.33 -2.02 0.25
N MET A 18 2.70 -0.88 0.52
CA MET A 18 1.82 -0.75 1.67
C MET A 18 0.58 -1.62 1.55
N ILE A 19 0.03 -1.72 0.35
CA ILE A 19 -1.12 -2.58 0.12
C ILE A 19 -0.76 -4.04 0.39
N LEU A 20 0.37 -4.49 -0.16
CA LEU A 20 0.80 -5.87 0.03
C LEU A 20 1.06 -6.16 1.51
N GLN A 21 1.76 -5.27 2.19
CA GLN A 21 2.08 -5.46 3.59
C GLN A 21 0.81 -5.56 4.42
N THR A 22 -0.13 -4.67 4.18
CA THR A 22 -1.36 -4.64 4.95
C THR A 22 -2.21 -5.88 4.70
N LEU A 23 -2.41 -6.23 3.43
CA LEU A 23 -3.23 -7.37 3.08
C LEU A 23 -2.58 -8.70 3.43
N ASN A 24 -1.26 -8.72 3.50
CA ASN A 24 -0.56 -9.94 3.90
C ASN A 24 -0.87 -10.32 5.34
N ARG A 25 -1.23 -9.35 6.15
CA ARG A 25 -1.61 -9.61 7.52
C ARG A 25 -3.06 -10.07 7.62
N LYS A 26 -3.93 -9.51 6.78
CA LYS A 26 -5.34 -9.84 6.84
C LYS A 26 -6.03 -9.36 5.56
N PRO A 27 -6.80 -10.21 4.91
CA PRO A 27 -7.59 -9.77 3.76
C PRO A 27 -8.60 -8.71 4.17
N MET A 28 -8.86 -7.74 3.29
CA MET A 28 -9.87 -6.73 3.57
C MET A 28 -10.31 -6.08 2.28
N HIS A 29 -11.43 -5.36 2.34
CA HIS A 29 -11.92 -4.63 1.18
C HIS A 29 -11.25 -3.27 1.09
N GLY A 30 -11.43 -2.59 -0.06
CA GLY A 30 -10.67 -1.39 -0.35
C GLY A 30 -10.83 -0.27 0.67
N TYR A 31 -12.06 -0.03 1.09
CA TYR A 31 -12.28 1.04 2.04
C TYR A 31 -11.57 0.76 3.37
N ALA A 32 -11.70 -0.47 3.85
CA ALA A 32 -11.03 -0.85 5.09
C ALA A 32 -9.52 -0.75 4.96
N LEU A 33 -9.00 -1.11 3.80
CA LEU A 33 -7.57 -1.03 3.53
C LEU A 33 -7.07 0.41 3.64
N ALA A 34 -7.78 1.33 3.01
CA ALA A 34 -7.39 2.74 3.05
C ALA A 34 -7.45 3.29 4.47
N GLN A 35 -8.50 2.93 5.19
CA GLN A 35 -8.64 3.38 6.58
C GLN A 35 -7.54 2.82 7.46
N HIS A 36 -7.19 1.56 7.24
CA HIS A 36 -6.16 0.91 8.05
C HIS A 36 -4.80 1.58 7.84
N ILE A 37 -4.46 1.87 6.58
CA ILE A 37 -3.19 2.53 6.29
C ILE A 37 -3.15 3.91 6.94
N LYS A 38 -4.26 4.62 6.88
CA LYS A 38 -4.34 5.94 7.50
C LYS A 38 -4.10 5.84 9.01
N GLU A 39 -4.76 4.89 9.66
CA GLU A 39 -4.64 4.74 11.11
C GLU A 39 -3.25 4.29 11.52
N ILE A 40 -2.70 3.30 10.84
CA ILE A 40 -1.39 2.76 11.17
C ILE A 40 -0.30 3.83 10.99
N SER A 41 -0.47 4.69 9.99
CA SER A 41 0.51 5.73 9.74
C SER A 41 0.29 6.96 10.61
N ASP A 42 -0.66 6.90 11.52
CA ASP A 42 -0.96 8.00 12.43
C ASP A 42 -1.34 9.26 11.63
N ASP A 43 -2.17 9.05 10.62
CA ASP A 43 -2.69 10.09 9.74
C ASP A 43 -1.63 10.75 8.87
N LEU A 44 -0.41 10.23 8.86
CA LEU A 44 0.61 10.78 7.98
C LEU A 44 0.35 10.45 6.52
N LEU A 45 -0.34 9.35 6.26
CA LEU A 45 -0.63 8.92 4.90
C LEU A 45 -2.13 8.80 4.69
N GLN A 46 -2.60 9.36 3.59
CA GLN A 46 -3.99 9.24 3.18
C GLN A 46 -4.01 8.74 1.75
N ILE A 47 -4.65 7.60 1.54
CA ILE A 47 -4.71 7.00 0.22
C ILE A 47 -6.07 7.33 -0.38
N GLU A 48 -6.04 8.07 -1.46
CA GLU A 48 -7.27 8.46 -2.14
C GLU A 48 -7.76 7.32 -3.01
N GLU A 49 -9.08 7.24 -3.14
CA GLU A 49 -9.68 6.18 -3.95
C GLU A 49 -9.21 6.24 -5.40
N GLY A 50 -8.94 7.45 -5.90
CA GLY A 50 -8.46 7.60 -7.25
C GLY A 50 -7.10 6.94 -7.50
N SER A 51 -6.32 6.75 -6.45
CA SER A 51 -5.04 6.05 -6.56
C SER A 51 -5.16 4.59 -6.14
N LEU A 52 -6.01 4.33 -5.15
CA LEU A 52 -6.10 3.00 -4.57
C LEU A 52 -6.67 1.97 -5.53
N TYR A 53 -7.83 2.26 -6.14
CA TYR A 53 -8.47 1.26 -6.95
C TYR A 53 -7.70 0.92 -8.22
N PRO A 54 -7.11 1.88 -8.91
CA PRO A 54 -6.24 1.50 -10.04
C PRO A 54 -5.06 0.64 -9.61
N ALA A 55 -4.49 0.92 -8.43
CA ALA A 55 -3.39 0.09 -7.93
C ALA A 55 -3.85 -1.34 -7.68
N LEU A 56 -5.01 -1.49 -7.04
CA LEU A 56 -5.56 -2.81 -6.79
C LEU A 56 -5.80 -3.58 -8.09
N GLN A 57 -6.30 -2.89 -9.11
CA GLN A 57 -6.53 -3.52 -10.41
C GLN A 57 -5.22 -3.98 -11.04
N ARG A 58 -4.18 -3.13 -10.98
CA ARG A 58 -2.88 -3.52 -11.52
C ARG A 58 -2.34 -4.73 -10.80
N MET A 59 -2.52 -4.79 -9.50
CA MET A 59 -1.98 -5.89 -8.70
C MET A 59 -2.74 -7.18 -8.91
N LEU A 60 -4.04 -7.09 -9.17
CA LEU A 60 -4.81 -8.26 -9.58
C LEU A 60 -4.29 -8.80 -10.90
N LYS A 61 -4.04 -7.90 -11.86
CA LYS A 61 -3.51 -8.29 -13.16
C LYS A 61 -2.15 -8.94 -13.05
N SER A 62 -1.33 -8.44 -12.15
CA SER A 62 0.02 -8.98 -11.97
C SER A 62 0.02 -10.32 -11.24
N GLY A 63 -1.13 -10.72 -10.69
CA GLY A 63 -1.18 -11.96 -9.95
C GLY A 63 -0.69 -11.86 -8.53
N TRP A 64 -0.47 -10.66 -8.03
CA TRP A 64 -0.02 -10.45 -6.64
C TRP A 64 -1.18 -10.46 -5.66
N LEU A 65 -2.37 -10.15 -6.14
CA LEU A 65 -3.59 -10.19 -5.34
C LEU A 65 -4.62 -11.06 -6.02
N GLU A 66 -5.54 -11.56 -5.23
CA GLU A 66 -6.77 -12.14 -5.74
C GLU A 66 -7.91 -11.57 -4.93
N SER A 67 -9.12 -11.72 -5.41
CA SER A 67 -10.25 -11.11 -4.75
C SER A 67 -11.44 -12.05 -4.78
N GLU A 68 -12.31 -11.86 -3.80
CA GLU A 68 -13.56 -12.61 -3.75
C GLU A 68 -14.59 -11.73 -3.09
N MET A 69 -15.86 -12.06 -3.31
CA MET A 69 -16.92 -11.28 -2.70
C MET A 69 -17.07 -11.68 -1.24
N GLY A 70 -17.30 -10.67 -0.41
CA GLY A 70 -17.54 -10.89 1.00
C GLY A 70 -18.53 -9.87 1.50
N LEU A 71 -18.63 -9.74 2.81
CA LEU A 71 -19.55 -8.80 3.42
C LEU A 71 -18.77 -7.83 4.30
N SER A 72 -19.16 -6.55 4.22
CA SER A 72 -18.57 -5.55 5.11
C SER A 72 -19.17 -5.69 6.51
N ALA A 73 -18.69 -4.86 7.43
CA ALA A 73 -19.22 -4.85 8.79
C ALA A 73 -20.70 -4.54 8.79
N ARG A 74 -21.19 -3.81 7.79
CA ARG A 74 -22.61 -3.50 7.66
C ARG A 74 -23.35 -4.50 6.81
N LYS A 75 -22.72 -5.65 6.54
CA LYS A 75 -23.31 -6.74 5.78
C LYS A 75 -23.66 -6.37 4.35
N ARG A 76 -22.85 -5.48 3.77
CA ARG A 76 -23.01 -5.13 2.36
C ARG A 76 -22.00 -5.89 1.54
N PRO A 77 -22.36 -6.29 0.32
CA PRO A 77 -21.42 -7.01 -0.53
C PRO A 77 -20.22 -6.12 -0.85
N VAL A 78 -19.03 -6.64 -0.65
CA VAL A 78 -17.79 -5.92 -0.96
C VAL A 78 -16.81 -6.92 -1.56
N ARG A 79 -15.87 -6.38 -2.33
CA ARG A 79 -14.79 -7.18 -2.88
C ARG A 79 -13.64 -7.19 -1.88
N VAL A 80 -13.29 -8.38 -1.43
CA VAL A 80 -12.22 -8.56 -0.46
C VAL A 80 -10.96 -8.98 -1.20
N PHE A 81 -9.85 -8.32 -0.92
CA PHE A 81 -8.57 -8.59 -1.58
C PHE A 81 -7.65 -9.33 -0.63
N LYS A 82 -6.86 -10.23 -1.18
CA LYS A 82 -5.86 -10.91 -0.38
C LYS A 82 -4.62 -11.19 -1.22
N VAL A 83 -3.49 -11.35 -0.55
CA VAL A 83 -2.20 -11.53 -1.21
C VAL A 83 -2.03 -12.98 -1.62
N THR A 84 -1.57 -13.19 -2.85
CA THR A 84 -1.23 -14.52 -3.34
C THR A 84 0.18 -14.88 -2.90
N GLU A 85 0.58 -16.10 -3.19
CA GLU A 85 1.95 -16.50 -2.90
C GLU A 85 2.94 -15.69 -3.73
N ALA A 86 2.62 -15.45 -4.99
CA ALA A 86 3.46 -14.59 -5.83
C ALA A 86 3.55 -13.18 -5.24
N GLY A 87 2.44 -12.71 -4.69
CA GLY A 87 2.43 -11.40 -4.06
C GLY A 87 3.30 -11.33 -2.81
N ARG A 88 3.33 -12.42 -2.04
CA ARG A 88 4.20 -12.45 -0.86
C ARG A 88 5.68 -12.39 -1.24
N LYS A 89 6.04 -13.10 -2.30
CA LYS A 89 7.42 -13.04 -2.79
C LYS A 89 7.77 -11.65 -3.27
N HIS A 90 6.86 -11.03 -4.00
CA HIS A 90 7.07 -9.67 -4.48
C HIS A 90 7.20 -8.69 -3.31
N LEU A 91 6.41 -8.89 -2.27
CA LEU A 91 6.48 -8.07 -1.07
C LEU A 91 7.87 -8.13 -0.43
N GLU A 92 8.43 -9.33 -0.32
CA GLU A 92 9.75 -9.50 0.27
C GLU A 92 10.80 -8.71 -0.50
N ASP A 93 10.77 -8.84 -1.83
CA ASP A 93 11.75 -8.16 -2.66
C ASP A 93 11.61 -6.66 -2.59
N GLU A 94 10.37 -6.18 -2.69
CA GLU A 94 10.13 -4.74 -2.68
C GLU A 94 10.43 -4.13 -1.33
N ARG A 95 10.12 -4.86 -0.27
CA ARG A 95 10.40 -4.38 1.08
C ARG A 95 11.88 -4.21 1.30
N SER A 96 12.66 -5.18 0.86
CA SER A 96 14.10 -5.11 1.01
C SER A 96 14.68 -3.94 0.23
N SER A 97 14.22 -3.75 -1.01
CA SER A 97 14.68 -2.64 -1.84
C SER A 97 14.32 -1.29 -1.21
N PHE A 98 13.10 -1.20 -0.69
CA PHE A 98 12.63 0.04 -0.09
C PHE A 98 13.45 0.38 1.14
N GLU A 99 13.73 -0.61 1.99
CA GLU A 99 14.47 -0.36 3.21
C GLU A 99 15.89 0.11 2.91
N LYS A 100 16.51 -0.44 1.89
CA LYS A 100 17.85 -0.01 1.49
C LYS A 100 17.83 1.43 0.99
N MET A 101 16.85 1.76 0.16
CA MET A 101 16.72 3.11 -0.34
C MET A 101 16.48 4.10 0.80
N PHE A 102 15.60 3.73 1.70
CA PHE A 102 15.28 4.59 2.83
C PHE A 102 16.50 4.83 3.71
N ALA A 103 17.26 3.79 3.96
CA ALA A 103 18.50 3.92 4.74
C ALA A 103 19.49 4.85 4.06
N GLY A 104 19.60 4.72 2.73
CA GLY A 104 20.50 5.60 1.97
C GLY A 104 20.09 7.05 2.05
N ILE A 105 18.79 7.29 1.88
CA ILE A 105 18.27 8.65 1.96
C ILE A 105 18.53 9.26 3.33
N THR A 106 18.28 8.47 4.37
CA THR A 106 18.48 8.94 5.73
C THR A 106 19.94 9.33 5.98
N ARG A 107 20.87 8.55 5.45
CA ARG A 107 22.29 8.88 5.60
C ARG A 107 22.64 10.17 4.90
N VAL A 108 22.10 10.36 3.70
CA VAL A 108 22.35 11.61 2.96
C VAL A 108 21.83 12.79 3.74
N LEU A 109 20.63 12.67 4.29
CA LEU A 109 20.05 13.78 5.06
C LEU A 109 20.86 14.09 6.31
N ALA A 110 21.39 13.07 6.95
CA ALA A 110 22.19 13.28 8.16
C ALA A 110 23.49 14.04 7.82
N VAL A 111 24.14 13.67 6.72
CA VAL A 111 25.38 14.33 6.31
C VAL A 111 25.11 15.78 5.94
N ALA A 112 23.97 16.03 5.28
CA ALA A 112 23.65 17.38 4.84
C ALA A 112 23.47 18.36 6.00
N GLN A 113 23.29 17.85 7.20
CA GLN A 113 23.10 18.71 8.37
C GLN A 113 24.40 19.11 9.04
N THR A 114 25.49 18.56 8.62
CA THR A 114 26.79 18.94 9.17
C THR A 114 27.50 19.89 8.25
#